data_57e0f950c4b80d5ba8781929cede3633
#
_entry.id   57e0f950c4b80d5ba8781929cede3633
#
_cell.length_a   1.000
_cell.length_b   1.000
_cell.length_c   1.000
_cell.angle_alpha   90.00
_cell.angle_beta   90.00
_cell.angle_gamma   90.00
#
_symmetry.space_group_name_H-M   'P 1'
#
loop_
_entity.id
_entity.type
_entity.pdbx_description
1 polymer ?
#
loop_
_entity_poly.entity_id
_entity_poly.type
_entity_poly.pdbx_seq_one_letter_code
_entity_poly.pdbx_strand_id
1 'polypeptide(L)'
;MLKDEKLNLDLYQNLNSNQAPEDFHHVAFKTINYEAMVDFYSRLFGCEPLYSSEELTFLAFDEEHHRVAIANTSGVFKNLGFIPKTIMRIKNWMNRSLPSIVGLDHISYKLNPIEKWFEFYHKAKEQGLEPYWTINHGWITGMYYKDPDGNLVEIFFEHWRNKEEFKTNISPDFSDEPIGTNMDIDVLYDMFKTVSYTHLRAHETEE
;
A
#
# COMPACT_ATOMS: atom_id res chain seq x y z
N MET A 1 -15.05 -24.86 -18.04
CA MET A 1 -14.74 -23.86 -19.07
C MET A 1 -15.46 -22.58 -18.67
N LEU A 2 -14.78 -21.64 -18.05
CA LEU A 2 -15.30 -20.28 -17.86
C LEU A 2 -15.30 -19.66 -19.28
N LYS A 3 -16.46 -19.21 -19.75
CA LYS A 3 -16.54 -18.44 -20.98
C LYS A 3 -15.75 -17.14 -20.77
N ASP A 4 -14.88 -16.81 -21.72
CA ASP A 4 -14.25 -15.48 -21.82
C ASP A 4 -15.33 -14.45 -22.21
N GLU A 5 -16.19 -14.10 -21.25
CA GLU A 5 -17.11 -12.98 -21.41
C GLU A 5 -16.30 -11.70 -21.16
N LYS A 6 -15.90 -11.04 -22.25
CA LYS A 6 -15.30 -9.72 -22.17
C LYS A 6 -16.29 -8.77 -21.49
N LEU A 7 -15.79 -7.98 -20.54
CA LEU A 7 -16.57 -6.95 -19.86
C LEU A 7 -17.19 -6.00 -20.90
N ASN A 8 -18.50 -5.83 -20.86
CA ASN A 8 -19.19 -4.87 -21.73
C ASN A 8 -19.12 -3.48 -21.11
N LEU A 9 -18.16 -2.66 -21.56
CA LEU A 9 -17.92 -1.31 -21.03
C LEU A 9 -19.05 -0.32 -21.33
N ASP A 10 -19.91 -0.59 -22.34
CA ASP A 10 -21.04 0.30 -22.68
C ASP A 10 -22.08 0.38 -21.55
N LEU A 11 -22.16 -0.64 -20.70
CA LEU A 11 -23.03 -0.66 -19.52
C LEU A 11 -22.68 0.41 -18.49
N TYR A 12 -21.47 0.96 -18.52
CA TYR A 12 -20.95 1.89 -17.52
C TYR A 12 -20.89 3.35 -18.00
N GLN A 13 -21.26 3.64 -19.25
CA GLN A 13 -21.11 4.98 -19.85
C GLN A 13 -22.02 6.05 -19.23
N ASN A 14 -23.12 5.67 -18.60
CA ASN A 14 -24.13 6.59 -18.06
C ASN A 14 -24.34 6.45 -16.54
N LEU A 15 -23.32 5.99 -15.81
CA LEU A 15 -23.42 5.92 -14.36
C LEU A 15 -23.47 7.32 -13.74
N ASN A 16 -24.34 7.48 -12.74
CA ASN A 16 -24.52 8.75 -12.04
C ASN A 16 -23.37 8.98 -11.04
N SER A 17 -22.50 9.96 -11.31
CA SER A 17 -21.37 10.32 -10.44
C SER A 17 -21.79 10.88 -9.07
N ASN A 18 -23.07 11.28 -8.90
CA ASN A 18 -23.57 11.77 -7.60
C ASN A 18 -23.65 10.67 -6.52
N GLN A 19 -23.39 9.41 -6.88
CA GLN A 19 -23.29 8.28 -5.94
C GLN A 19 -21.85 8.02 -5.48
N ALA A 20 -20.87 8.77 -5.98
CA ALA A 20 -19.49 8.62 -5.52
C ALA A 20 -19.36 9.06 -4.06
N PRO A 21 -18.63 8.31 -3.22
CA PRO A 21 -18.30 8.76 -1.86
C PRO A 21 -17.44 10.02 -1.93
N GLU A 22 -17.52 10.85 -0.89
CA GLU A 22 -16.73 12.09 -0.80
C GLU A 22 -15.25 11.81 -0.58
N ASP A 23 -14.93 10.80 0.28
CA ASP A 23 -13.55 10.43 0.64
C ASP A 23 -13.47 8.96 1.05
N PHE A 24 -12.24 8.45 1.10
CA PHE A 24 -11.90 7.18 1.76
C PHE A 24 -11.47 7.46 3.19
N HIS A 25 -12.26 6.97 4.16
CA HIS A 25 -12.06 7.31 5.56
C HIS A 25 -11.02 6.40 6.25
N HIS A 26 -11.27 5.08 6.32
CA HIS A 26 -10.37 4.16 7.04
C HIS A 26 -10.39 2.74 6.46
N VAL A 27 -9.37 1.98 6.84
CA VAL A 27 -9.33 0.52 6.71
C VAL A 27 -9.40 -0.12 8.08
N ALA A 28 -10.12 -1.25 8.20
CA ALA A 28 -10.21 -2.01 9.43
C ALA A 28 -9.72 -3.44 9.25
N PHE A 29 -8.76 -3.83 10.08
CA PHE A 29 -8.20 -5.18 10.13
C PHE A 29 -8.74 -5.96 11.32
N LYS A 30 -9.02 -7.25 11.12
CA LYS A 30 -9.24 -8.22 12.18
C LYS A 30 -8.04 -9.15 12.25
N THR A 31 -7.42 -9.24 13.41
CA THR A 31 -6.17 -9.98 13.57
C THR A 31 -6.14 -10.82 14.85
N ILE A 32 -5.37 -11.90 14.83
CA ILE A 32 -4.93 -12.64 16.01
C ILE A 32 -3.51 -12.30 16.44
N ASN A 33 -2.81 -11.47 15.63
CA ASN A 33 -1.44 -10.98 15.85
C ASN A 33 -1.46 -9.50 16.27
N TYR A 34 -2.34 -9.14 17.19
CA TYR A 34 -2.73 -7.76 17.48
C TYR A 34 -1.57 -6.81 17.74
N GLU A 35 -0.70 -7.16 18.70
CA GLU A 35 0.43 -6.33 19.09
C GLU A 35 1.40 -6.13 17.90
N ALA A 36 1.64 -7.18 17.13
CA ALA A 36 2.52 -7.10 15.96
C ALA A 36 1.94 -6.21 14.85
N MET A 37 0.62 -6.25 14.65
CA MET A 37 -0.07 -5.39 13.67
C MET A 37 -0.05 -3.93 14.11
N VAL A 38 -0.29 -3.64 15.39
CA VAL A 38 -0.20 -2.29 15.94
C VAL A 38 1.23 -1.74 15.80
N ASP A 39 2.22 -2.52 16.19
CA ASP A 39 3.64 -2.15 16.08
C ASP A 39 4.04 -1.89 14.62
N PHE A 40 3.64 -2.77 13.70
CA PHE A 40 3.95 -2.62 12.28
C PHE A 40 3.40 -1.32 11.70
N TYR A 41 2.09 -1.05 11.85
CA TYR A 41 1.47 0.14 11.29
C TYR A 41 1.90 1.43 11.98
N SER A 42 2.15 1.39 13.28
CA SER A 42 2.72 2.55 14.02
C SER A 42 4.10 2.92 13.51
N ARG A 43 4.98 1.94 13.31
CA ARG A 43 6.33 2.19 12.76
C ARG A 43 6.29 2.56 11.28
N LEU A 44 5.46 1.89 10.48
CA LEU A 44 5.37 2.15 9.05
C LEU A 44 4.92 3.60 8.78
N PHE A 45 3.89 4.08 9.48
CA PHE A 45 3.36 5.43 9.29
C PHE A 45 3.97 6.48 10.23
N GLY A 46 4.83 6.08 11.16
CA GLY A 46 5.47 6.99 12.12
C GLY A 46 4.45 7.67 13.03
N CYS A 47 3.39 6.97 13.45
CA CYS A 47 2.32 7.53 14.26
C CYS A 47 2.07 6.73 15.53
N GLU A 48 1.68 7.44 16.60
CA GLU A 48 1.25 6.81 17.85
C GLU A 48 -0.25 6.47 17.80
N PRO A 49 -0.69 5.39 18.50
CA PRO A 49 -2.11 5.12 18.64
C PRO A 49 -2.87 6.27 19.30
N LEU A 50 -3.93 6.78 18.63
CA LEU A 50 -4.85 7.74 19.24
C LEU A 50 -5.74 7.11 20.31
N TYR A 51 -6.03 5.85 20.14
CA TYR A 51 -6.77 5.01 21.08
C TYR A 51 -6.22 3.60 21.03
N SER A 52 -6.11 2.97 22.18
CA SER A 52 -5.74 1.55 22.29
C SER A 52 -6.39 0.90 23.49
N SER A 53 -6.90 -0.31 23.30
CA SER A 53 -7.44 -1.19 24.32
C SER A 53 -6.96 -2.63 24.08
N GLU A 54 -7.40 -3.60 24.86
CA GLU A 54 -7.12 -5.01 24.61
C GLU A 54 -7.79 -5.53 23.32
N GLU A 55 -8.82 -4.85 22.83
CA GLU A 55 -9.69 -5.32 21.75
C GLU A 55 -9.54 -4.50 20.46
N LEU A 56 -9.11 -3.23 20.55
CA LEU A 56 -9.14 -2.31 19.41
C LEU A 56 -8.09 -1.22 19.55
N THR A 57 -7.41 -0.91 18.46
CA THR A 57 -6.51 0.24 18.32
C THR A 57 -6.91 1.08 17.11
N PHE A 58 -6.84 2.41 17.27
CA PHE A 58 -6.98 3.38 16.19
C PHE A 58 -5.66 4.11 15.97
N LEU A 59 -5.21 4.16 14.70
CA LEU A 59 -4.05 4.91 14.26
C LEU A 59 -4.49 6.00 13.28
N ALA A 60 -3.89 7.18 13.40
CA ALA A 60 -4.03 8.28 12.45
C ALA A 60 -2.65 8.86 12.13
N PHE A 61 -2.45 9.25 10.88
CA PHE A 61 -1.24 9.88 10.38
C PHE A 61 -1.53 11.24 9.72
N ASP A 62 -2.78 11.70 9.81
CA ASP A 62 -3.26 13.00 9.33
C ASP A 62 -4.32 13.57 10.30
N GLU A 63 -5.11 14.58 9.88
CA GLU A 63 -6.13 15.24 10.72
C GLU A 63 -7.37 14.38 11.01
N GLU A 64 -7.53 13.22 10.34
CA GLU A 64 -8.65 12.33 10.61
C GLU A 64 -8.49 11.59 11.95
N HIS A 65 -9.61 11.36 12.63
CA HIS A 65 -9.60 10.70 13.96
C HIS A 65 -9.13 9.23 13.91
N HIS A 66 -9.13 8.57 12.76
CA HIS A 66 -8.42 7.31 12.48
C HIS A 66 -8.40 6.98 10.99
N ARG A 67 -7.30 6.45 10.52
CA ARG A 67 -7.12 5.93 9.17
C ARG A 67 -6.96 4.41 9.15
N VAL A 68 -6.48 3.85 10.27
CA VAL A 68 -6.33 2.40 10.44
C VAL A 68 -6.99 2.00 11.76
N ALA A 69 -7.87 1.01 11.69
CA ALA A 69 -8.48 0.35 12.84
C ALA A 69 -7.98 -1.10 12.92
N ILE A 70 -7.49 -1.54 14.07
CA ILE A 70 -6.97 -2.89 14.27
C ILE A 70 -7.77 -3.54 15.39
N ALA A 71 -8.59 -4.54 15.04
CA ALA A 71 -9.44 -5.27 15.98
C ALA A 71 -8.79 -6.60 16.36
N ASN A 72 -8.62 -6.81 17.68
CA ASN A 72 -8.08 -8.02 18.26
C ASN A 72 -9.14 -9.13 18.31
N THR A 73 -8.98 -10.17 17.52
CA THR A 73 -9.85 -11.35 17.53
C THR A 73 -9.26 -12.55 18.25
N SER A 74 -8.12 -12.37 18.93
CA SER A 74 -7.45 -13.47 19.67
C SER A 74 -8.32 -14.08 20.77
N GLY A 75 -9.22 -13.31 21.38
CA GLY A 75 -10.19 -13.78 22.36
C GLY A 75 -11.16 -14.82 21.76
N VAL A 76 -11.68 -14.54 20.56
CA VAL A 76 -12.51 -15.50 19.82
C VAL A 76 -11.69 -16.75 19.47
N PHE A 77 -10.45 -16.56 19.02
CA PHE A 77 -9.54 -17.64 18.70
C PHE A 77 -9.23 -18.54 19.91
N LYS A 78 -9.03 -17.96 21.09
CA LYS A 78 -8.78 -18.72 22.35
C LYS A 78 -9.94 -19.63 22.71
N ASN A 79 -11.16 -19.23 22.43
CA ASN A 79 -12.39 -19.98 22.77
C ASN A 79 -12.77 -21.08 21.76
N LEU A 80 -12.07 -21.16 20.62
CA LEU A 80 -12.27 -22.20 19.62
C LEU A 80 -11.69 -23.53 20.07
N GLY A 81 -12.34 -24.64 19.66
CA GLY A 81 -11.79 -25.99 19.86
C GLY A 81 -10.50 -26.24 19.09
N PHE A 82 -9.85 -27.39 19.30
CA PHE A 82 -8.55 -27.71 18.71
C PHE A 82 -8.55 -27.70 17.17
N ILE A 83 -9.53 -28.31 16.53
CA ILE A 83 -9.63 -28.41 15.07
C ILE A 83 -9.77 -27.03 14.40
N PRO A 84 -10.71 -26.16 14.81
CA PRO A 84 -10.81 -24.81 14.30
C PRO A 84 -9.52 -23.98 14.48
N LYS A 85 -8.86 -24.09 15.64
CA LYS A 85 -7.56 -23.41 15.88
C LYS A 85 -6.50 -23.84 14.89
N THR A 86 -6.39 -25.13 14.62
CA THR A 86 -5.41 -25.68 13.68
C THR A 86 -5.68 -25.17 12.26
N ILE A 87 -6.95 -25.19 11.82
CA ILE A 87 -7.36 -24.68 10.51
C ILE A 87 -7.04 -23.19 10.40
N MET A 88 -7.35 -22.38 11.41
CA MET A 88 -7.07 -20.95 11.40
C MET A 88 -5.57 -20.65 11.37
N ARG A 89 -4.74 -21.41 12.10
CA ARG A 89 -3.28 -21.27 12.03
C ARG A 89 -2.73 -21.60 10.65
N ILE A 90 -3.23 -22.67 10.02
CA ILE A 90 -2.85 -23.03 8.65
C ILE A 90 -3.28 -21.92 7.69
N LYS A 91 -4.51 -21.42 7.79
CA LYS A 91 -5.00 -20.31 6.97
C LYS A 91 -4.14 -19.06 7.12
N ASN A 92 -3.82 -18.67 8.36
CA ASN A 92 -2.97 -17.51 8.63
C ASN A 92 -1.55 -17.71 8.06
N TRP A 93 -0.98 -18.90 8.23
CA TRP A 93 0.31 -19.25 7.61
C TRP A 93 0.24 -19.18 6.08
N MET A 94 -0.83 -19.69 5.47
CA MET A 94 -1.04 -19.62 4.01
C MET A 94 -1.13 -18.17 3.52
N ASN A 95 -1.91 -17.32 4.19
CA ASN A 95 -2.05 -15.91 3.84
C ASN A 95 -0.70 -15.17 3.85
N ARG A 96 0.18 -15.52 4.80
CA ARG A 96 1.52 -14.92 4.91
C ARG A 96 2.53 -15.47 3.89
N SER A 97 2.37 -16.73 3.49
CA SER A 97 3.38 -17.49 2.76
C SER A 97 3.05 -17.70 1.28
N LEU A 98 1.77 -17.61 0.92
CA LEU A 98 1.29 -17.85 -0.44
C LEU A 98 0.60 -16.59 -0.97
N PRO A 99 0.77 -16.28 -2.28
CA PRO A 99 0.03 -15.20 -2.90
C PRO A 99 -1.47 -15.50 -2.88
N SER A 100 -2.29 -14.50 -2.53
CA SER A 100 -3.75 -14.60 -2.64
C SER A 100 -4.13 -14.50 -4.12
N ILE A 101 -5.01 -15.40 -4.56
CA ILE A 101 -5.56 -15.36 -5.93
C ILE A 101 -6.96 -14.76 -5.97
N VAL A 102 -7.55 -14.47 -4.81
CA VAL A 102 -8.90 -13.88 -4.66
C VAL A 102 -8.94 -13.02 -3.41
N GLY A 103 -9.50 -11.83 -3.50
CA GLY A 103 -9.71 -10.92 -2.38
C GLY A 103 -9.09 -9.54 -2.59
N LEU A 104 -8.84 -8.84 -1.49
CA LEU A 104 -8.09 -7.59 -1.52
C LEU A 104 -6.62 -7.91 -1.79
N ASP A 105 -6.04 -7.29 -2.82
CA ASP A 105 -4.64 -7.45 -3.14
C ASP A 105 -3.77 -6.58 -2.22
N HIS A 106 -3.96 -5.25 -2.25
CA HIS A 106 -3.23 -4.32 -1.41
C HIS A 106 -4.06 -3.09 -1.04
N ILE A 107 -3.54 -2.30 -0.10
CA ILE A 107 -4.02 -0.95 0.21
C ILE A 107 -2.89 0.01 -0.16
N SER A 108 -3.24 1.07 -0.90
CA SER A 108 -2.26 1.96 -1.51
C SER A 108 -2.33 3.36 -0.91
N TYR A 109 -1.17 3.91 -0.52
CA TYR A 109 -1.02 5.26 0.06
C TYR A 109 -0.08 6.09 -0.79
N LYS A 110 -0.52 7.31 -1.12
CA LYS A 110 0.24 8.22 -1.98
C LYS A 110 1.16 9.12 -1.16
N LEU A 111 2.40 9.24 -1.61
CA LEU A 111 3.38 10.22 -1.13
C LEU A 111 3.96 10.98 -2.31
N ASN A 112 3.60 12.26 -2.44
CA ASN A 112 4.19 13.17 -3.40
C ASN A 112 4.77 14.39 -2.66
N PRO A 113 5.84 15.00 -3.14
CA PRO A 113 6.66 14.60 -4.29
C PRO A 113 7.59 13.39 -4.00
N ILE A 114 8.39 13.00 -4.98
CA ILE A 114 9.30 11.84 -4.91
C ILE A 114 10.29 11.91 -3.73
N GLU A 115 10.68 13.13 -3.31
CA GLU A 115 11.54 13.34 -2.14
C GLU A 115 10.92 12.77 -0.86
N LYS A 116 9.61 12.99 -0.66
CA LYS A 116 8.88 12.44 0.48
C LYS A 116 8.79 10.92 0.43
N TRP A 117 8.69 10.35 -0.76
CA TRP A 117 8.67 8.91 -0.96
C TRP A 117 10.00 8.27 -0.59
N PHE A 118 11.14 8.88 -0.97
CA PHE A 118 12.46 8.44 -0.52
C PHE A 118 12.69 8.67 0.98
N GLU A 119 12.24 9.80 1.53
CA GLU A 119 12.31 10.06 2.97
C GLU A 119 11.55 8.98 3.77
N PHE A 120 10.36 8.61 3.31
CA PHE A 120 9.58 7.52 3.90
C PHE A 120 10.36 6.20 3.85
N TYR A 121 10.94 5.84 2.70
CA TYR A 121 11.75 4.63 2.56
C TYR A 121 12.87 4.57 3.60
N HIS A 122 13.63 5.64 3.76
CA HIS A 122 14.74 5.67 4.72
C HIS A 122 14.26 5.57 6.16
N LYS A 123 13.19 6.27 6.52
CA LYS A 123 12.60 6.19 7.87
C LYS A 123 12.05 4.80 8.18
N ALA A 124 11.39 4.17 7.22
CA ALA A 124 10.92 2.80 7.38
C ALA A 124 12.08 1.81 7.57
N LYS A 125 13.14 1.96 6.76
CA LYS A 125 14.36 1.13 6.86
C LYS A 125 15.06 1.31 8.21
N GLU A 126 15.15 2.53 8.75
CA GLU A 126 15.67 2.82 10.11
C GLU A 126 14.83 2.13 11.20
N GLN A 127 13.53 1.95 10.96
CA GLN A 127 12.62 1.20 11.83
C GLN A 127 12.68 -0.33 11.62
N GLY A 128 13.57 -0.82 10.74
CA GLY A 128 13.69 -2.24 10.41
C GLY A 128 12.57 -2.75 9.51
N LEU A 129 11.89 -1.86 8.76
CA LEU A 129 10.88 -2.20 7.78
C LEU A 129 11.46 -2.03 6.39
N GLU A 130 11.62 -3.14 5.66
CA GLU A 130 12.08 -3.12 4.28
C GLU A 130 10.95 -3.48 3.33
N PRO A 131 10.88 -2.85 2.13
CA PRO A 131 9.88 -3.21 1.16
C PRO A 131 10.08 -4.66 0.69
N TYR A 132 8.98 -5.39 0.64
CA TYR A 132 8.92 -6.73 0.07
C TYR A 132 9.13 -6.72 -1.46
N TRP A 133 8.67 -5.65 -2.11
CA TRP A 133 8.71 -5.51 -3.55
C TRP A 133 8.67 -4.03 -3.94
N THR A 134 9.43 -3.65 -4.99
CA THR A 134 9.43 -2.31 -5.56
C THR A 134 9.27 -2.39 -7.07
N ILE A 135 8.35 -1.59 -7.62
CA ILE A 135 7.95 -1.68 -9.01
C ILE A 135 7.56 -0.32 -9.59
N ASN A 136 7.90 -0.12 -10.86
CA ASN A 136 7.40 0.98 -11.68
C ASN A 136 6.28 0.47 -12.59
N HIS A 137 5.07 0.94 -12.35
CA HIS A 137 3.89 0.64 -13.17
C HIS A 137 3.74 1.57 -14.40
N GLY A 138 4.69 2.50 -14.62
CA GLY A 138 4.63 3.48 -15.70
C GLY A 138 4.02 4.82 -15.26
N TRP A 139 2.87 4.82 -14.57
CA TRP A 139 2.23 6.04 -14.04
C TRP A 139 2.45 6.28 -12.56
N ILE A 140 2.80 5.26 -11.82
CA ILE A 140 3.23 5.30 -10.43
C ILE A 140 4.48 4.44 -10.24
N THR A 141 5.26 4.76 -9.23
CA THR A 141 6.27 3.85 -8.68
C THR A 141 5.94 3.57 -7.24
N GLY A 142 5.80 2.29 -6.92
CA GLY A 142 5.37 1.81 -5.62
C GLY A 142 6.40 0.91 -4.94
N MET A 143 6.42 0.96 -3.63
CA MET A 143 7.08 -0.02 -2.76
C MET A 143 6.03 -0.70 -1.88
N TYR A 144 6.08 -2.01 -1.85
CA TYR A 144 5.12 -2.85 -1.14
C TYR A 144 5.73 -3.39 0.13
N TYR A 145 5.04 -3.19 1.24
CA TYR A 145 5.37 -3.77 2.54
C TYR A 145 4.38 -4.89 2.86
N LYS A 146 4.84 -5.89 3.57
CA LYS A 146 3.99 -6.99 4.03
C LYS A 146 3.78 -6.89 5.53
N ASP A 147 2.54 -6.74 5.94
CA ASP A 147 2.19 -6.69 7.36
C ASP A 147 2.30 -8.08 8.04
N PRO A 148 2.22 -8.16 9.39
CA PRO A 148 2.32 -9.43 10.11
C PRO A 148 1.26 -10.47 9.76
N ASP A 149 0.13 -10.09 9.19
CA ASP A 149 -0.92 -11.00 8.73
C ASP A 149 -0.81 -11.38 7.25
N GLY A 150 0.14 -10.73 6.53
CA GLY A 150 0.43 -10.98 5.13
C GLY A 150 -0.34 -10.10 4.17
N ASN A 151 -1.03 -9.05 4.64
CA ASN A 151 -1.63 -8.06 3.76
C ASN A 151 -0.54 -7.18 3.15
N LEU A 152 -0.74 -6.73 1.91
CA LEU A 152 0.17 -5.83 1.24
C LEU A 152 -0.25 -4.37 1.44
N VAL A 153 0.73 -3.54 1.74
CA VAL A 153 0.60 -2.08 1.85
C VAL A 153 1.53 -1.47 0.83
N GLU A 154 0.97 -0.75 -0.14
CA GLU A 154 1.72 -0.03 -1.14
C GLU A 154 1.92 1.42 -0.71
N ILE A 155 3.14 1.91 -0.83
CA ILE A 155 3.49 3.32 -0.68
C ILE A 155 4.03 3.78 -2.02
N PHE A 156 3.33 4.69 -2.69
CA PHE A 156 3.67 5.09 -4.05
C PHE A 156 3.79 6.60 -4.23
N PHE A 157 4.49 7.01 -5.27
CA PHE A 157 4.40 8.35 -5.81
C PHE A 157 3.87 8.31 -7.25
N GLU A 158 3.12 9.34 -7.61
CA GLU A 158 2.56 9.48 -8.95
C GLU A 158 3.50 10.24 -9.88
N HIS A 159 3.65 9.74 -11.10
CA HIS A 159 4.35 10.44 -12.18
C HIS A 159 3.43 11.48 -12.85
N TRP A 160 2.12 11.26 -12.85
CA TRP A 160 1.12 12.12 -13.48
C TRP A 160 0.20 12.75 -12.45
N ARG A 161 -0.28 13.96 -12.75
CA ARG A 161 -0.99 14.81 -11.78
C ARG A 161 -2.47 14.46 -11.62
N ASN A 162 -3.07 13.89 -12.67
CA ASN A 162 -4.52 13.67 -12.70
C ASN A 162 -4.91 12.61 -13.75
N LYS A 163 -6.21 12.26 -13.73
CA LYS A 163 -6.79 11.24 -14.63
C LYS A 163 -6.69 11.58 -16.12
N GLU A 164 -6.63 12.86 -16.49
CA GLU A 164 -6.55 13.26 -17.90
C GLU A 164 -5.11 13.06 -18.42
N GLU A 165 -4.09 13.37 -17.61
CA GLU A 165 -2.70 13.03 -17.93
C GLU A 165 -2.54 11.49 -18.03
N PHE A 166 -3.16 10.72 -17.11
CA PHE A 166 -3.17 9.27 -17.17
C PHE A 166 -3.72 8.76 -18.51
N LYS A 167 -4.94 9.20 -18.90
CA LYS A 167 -5.58 8.77 -20.14
C LYS A 167 -4.77 9.10 -21.40
N THR A 168 -4.08 10.26 -21.38
CA THR A 168 -3.30 10.75 -22.53
C THR A 168 -1.97 10.03 -22.67
N ASN A 169 -1.35 9.67 -21.55
CA ASN A 169 0.04 9.18 -21.53
C ASN A 169 0.14 7.66 -21.28
N ILE A 170 -0.96 6.98 -20.96
CA ILE A 170 -0.93 5.52 -20.83
C ILE A 170 -0.51 4.90 -22.16
N SER A 171 0.60 4.15 -22.13
CA SER A 171 1.10 3.51 -23.33
C SER A 171 0.12 2.49 -23.88
N PRO A 172 -0.05 2.39 -25.21
CA PRO A 172 -0.76 1.26 -25.83
C PRO A 172 -0.15 -0.10 -25.43
N ASP A 173 1.17 -0.13 -25.18
CA ASP A 173 1.89 -1.35 -24.75
C ASP A 173 1.64 -1.73 -23.29
N PHE A 174 0.91 -0.90 -22.54
CA PHE A 174 0.53 -1.20 -21.15
C PHE A 174 -0.21 -2.54 -21.02
N SER A 175 -1.00 -2.91 -22.04
CA SER A 175 -1.70 -4.21 -22.06
C SER A 175 -0.76 -5.41 -22.15
N ASP A 176 0.47 -5.22 -22.65
CA ASP A 176 1.45 -6.28 -22.82
C ASP A 176 2.26 -6.53 -21.53
N GLU A 177 2.50 -5.46 -20.74
CA GLU A 177 3.14 -5.55 -19.41
C GLU A 177 2.35 -4.75 -18.35
N PRO A 178 1.13 -5.16 -18.01
CA PRO A 178 0.25 -4.39 -17.12
C PRO A 178 0.75 -4.32 -15.67
N ILE A 179 1.66 -5.20 -15.29
CA ILE A 179 2.25 -5.20 -13.94
C ILE A 179 3.34 -4.13 -13.82
N GLY A 180 4.15 -3.93 -14.89
CA GLY A 180 5.26 -3.00 -14.89
C GLY A 180 6.62 -3.66 -14.65
N THR A 181 7.64 -2.83 -14.38
CA THR A 181 9.05 -3.26 -14.29
C THR A 181 9.56 -3.22 -12.85
N ASN A 182 10.16 -4.33 -12.40
CA ASN A 182 10.82 -4.39 -11.10
C ASN A 182 11.94 -3.35 -11.01
N MET A 183 12.08 -2.73 -9.83
CA MET A 183 13.09 -1.72 -9.56
C MET A 183 13.90 -2.05 -8.31
N ASP A 184 15.15 -1.60 -8.32
CA ASP A 184 15.97 -1.51 -7.12
C ASP A 184 15.87 -0.07 -6.60
N ILE A 185 15.33 0.08 -5.39
CA ILE A 185 15.07 1.40 -4.80
C ILE A 185 16.36 2.13 -4.41
N ASP A 186 17.40 1.42 -4.00
CA ASP A 186 18.69 2.05 -3.65
C ASP A 186 19.37 2.59 -4.91
N VAL A 187 19.28 1.87 -6.03
CA VAL A 187 19.76 2.34 -7.34
C VAL A 187 18.97 3.58 -7.81
N LEU A 188 17.65 3.54 -7.69
CA LEU A 188 16.80 4.68 -8.05
C LEU A 188 17.11 5.90 -7.20
N TYR A 189 17.34 5.71 -5.90
CA TYR A 189 17.72 6.80 -5.01
C TYR A 189 19.07 7.42 -5.34
N ASP A 190 20.05 6.59 -5.70
CA ASP A 190 21.37 7.08 -6.13
C ASP A 190 21.28 7.89 -7.44
N MET A 191 20.45 7.44 -8.39
CA MET A 191 20.16 8.21 -9.61
C MET A 191 19.49 9.55 -9.27
N PHE A 192 18.49 9.54 -8.40
CA PHE A 192 17.78 10.74 -7.95
C PHE A 192 18.73 11.77 -7.30
N LYS A 193 19.60 11.35 -6.40
CA LYS A 193 20.62 12.22 -5.78
C LYS A 193 21.55 12.84 -6.81
N THR A 194 21.98 12.05 -7.79
CA THR A 194 22.89 12.51 -8.84
C THR A 194 22.25 13.60 -9.69
N VAL A 195 21.00 13.42 -10.09
CA VAL A 195 20.24 14.40 -10.89
C VAL A 195 19.99 15.67 -10.08
N SER A 196 19.53 15.55 -8.84
CA SER A 196 19.27 16.68 -7.95
C SER A 196 20.55 17.49 -7.69
N TYR A 197 21.69 16.83 -7.49
CA TYR A 197 22.98 17.51 -7.33
C TYR A 197 23.43 18.27 -8.59
N THR A 198 23.15 17.73 -9.75
CA THR A 198 23.47 18.37 -11.03
C THR A 198 22.64 19.64 -11.23
N HIS A 199 21.36 19.62 -10.89
CA HIS A 199 20.50 20.80 -10.94
C HIS A 199 20.94 21.91 -9.98
N LEU A 200 21.30 21.57 -8.75
CA LEU A 200 21.81 22.55 -7.77
C LEU A 200 23.09 23.23 -8.26
N ARG A 201 24.04 22.49 -8.81
CA ARG A 201 25.27 23.06 -9.39
C ARG A 201 25.02 23.93 -10.60
N ALA A 202 24.05 23.62 -11.43
CA ALA A 202 23.73 24.46 -12.61
C ALA A 202 23.22 25.83 -12.16
N HIS A 203 22.48 25.95 -11.10
CA HIS A 203 22.02 27.23 -10.54
C HIS A 203 23.12 28.03 -9.86
N GLU A 204 24.13 27.40 -9.25
CA GLU A 204 25.27 28.09 -8.63
C GLU A 204 26.26 28.69 -9.66
N THR A 205 26.21 28.26 -10.92
CA THR A 205 27.09 28.74 -11.99
C THR A 205 26.46 29.86 -12.81
N GLU A 206 25.22 30.23 -12.58
CA GLU A 206 24.50 31.32 -13.25
C GLU A 206 24.49 32.63 -12.41
N GLU A 207 25.08 32.67 -11.21
CA GLU A 207 25.36 33.88 -10.43
C GLU A 207 26.82 34.35 -10.61
#